data_356e8d455f9cbbe898e74d6bb05967c0
#
_entry.id   356e8d455f9cbbe898e74d6bb05967c0
#
_cell.length_a   1.000
_cell.length_b   1.000
_cell.length_c   1.000
_cell.angle_alpha   90.00
_cell.angle_beta   90.00
_cell.angle_gamma   90.00
#
_symmetry.space_group_name_H-M   'P 1'
#
loop_
_entity.id
_entity.type
_entity.pdbx_description
1 polymer ?
#
loop_
_entity_poly.entity_id
_entity_poly.type
_entity_poly.pdbx_seq_one_letter_code
_entity_poly.pdbx_strand_id
1 'polypeptide(L)'
;MPGPLTAIALVVRAGSRFDGAHPGIAHMAEHMLFQGTRRFDQATLNRRAGELGGEHDADTGYEDITLHFEVFNDDVEEAVALLAEQCFRSTVPADRFAKEQRVVIDEIRGRQEDPGNYVHEQAWAHFFDSTLGHPVCGTIASVRRMTREAVRSFIARHFSIANMVVAVVGGVSLGTARRACRRAFPSRGHVRPPRPPRTRNGATGLVRLRRADFPQAYLVRLTATPPTPRDVLALSMAVEIVGADPDARLFQEIRERLGLGYDLSASVEQGSDWAVAIISASAARDDDRRLRETVERTCREAAAGFSAEEFRRARKKVRYRFARLADSRLDRALSHATREACAQPSLVATQRMLASLRAAEVEAAWRAALAAPTLTTILRS
;
A
#
# COMPACT_ATOMS: atom_id res chain seq x y z
N MET A 1 5.88 -22.46 -9.36
CA MET A 1 6.64 -22.12 -10.58
C MET A 1 7.95 -22.91 -10.51
N PRO A 2 8.19 -23.85 -11.41
CA PRO A 2 9.49 -24.52 -11.47
C PRO A 2 10.57 -23.48 -11.85
N GLY A 3 11.76 -23.64 -11.35
CA GLY A 3 12.88 -22.75 -11.64
C GLY A 3 13.87 -22.68 -10.48
N PRO A 4 15.00 -21.99 -10.64
CA PRO A 4 16.06 -21.95 -9.64
C PRO A 4 15.77 -21.02 -8.46
N LEU A 5 14.79 -20.11 -8.57
CA LEU A 5 14.52 -19.11 -7.58
C LEU A 5 13.25 -19.39 -6.77
N THR A 6 13.22 -18.89 -5.54
CA THR A 6 12.08 -18.91 -4.64
C THR A 6 11.94 -17.55 -3.96
N ALA A 7 10.74 -16.98 -3.99
CA ALA A 7 10.36 -15.80 -3.25
C ALA A 7 9.69 -16.17 -1.92
N ILE A 8 10.04 -15.46 -0.88
CA ILE A 8 9.52 -15.59 0.48
C ILE A 8 8.98 -14.22 0.88
N ALA A 9 7.70 -14.12 1.19
CA ALA A 9 7.10 -12.91 1.73
C ALA A 9 6.58 -13.18 3.13
N LEU A 10 6.96 -12.34 4.07
CA LEU A 10 6.46 -12.32 5.44
C LEU A 10 5.68 -11.04 5.64
N VAL A 11 4.42 -11.15 6.04
CA VAL A 11 3.54 -10.02 6.33
C VAL A 11 3.17 -10.02 7.80
N VAL A 12 3.38 -8.90 8.46
CA VAL A 12 2.96 -8.63 9.85
C VAL A 12 1.81 -7.63 9.82
N ARG A 13 0.67 -7.92 10.44
CA ARG A 13 -0.45 -6.96 10.53
C ARG A 13 -0.14 -5.87 11.55
N ALA A 14 0.64 -4.88 11.15
CA ALA A 14 1.23 -3.86 12.02
C ALA A 14 1.61 -2.56 11.28
N GLY A 15 0.85 -2.15 10.28
CA GLY A 15 1.11 -0.90 9.54
C GLY A 15 0.79 0.37 10.34
N SER A 16 0.89 1.53 9.68
CA SER A 16 0.72 2.84 10.31
C SER A 16 -0.63 3.05 11.00
N ARG A 17 -1.66 2.32 10.59
CA ARG A 17 -2.96 2.31 11.26
C ARG A 17 -2.90 1.88 12.73
N PHE A 18 -1.85 1.16 13.12
CA PHE A 18 -1.61 0.69 14.49
C PHE A 18 -0.68 1.60 15.30
N ASP A 19 -0.28 2.73 14.76
CA ASP A 19 0.66 3.67 15.39
C ASP A 19 0.18 4.25 16.72
N GLY A 20 -1.13 4.33 16.92
CA GLY A 20 -1.73 4.88 18.13
C GLY A 20 -1.28 6.33 18.36
N ALA A 21 -0.66 6.58 19.53
CA ALA A 21 -0.18 7.92 19.92
C ALA A 21 1.18 8.30 19.29
N HIS A 22 1.79 7.41 18.48
CA HIS A 22 3.14 7.58 17.94
C HIS A 22 3.16 7.48 16.41
N PRO A 23 2.60 8.46 15.65
CA PRO A 23 2.60 8.39 14.19
C PRO A 23 3.98 8.11 13.61
N GLY A 24 4.08 7.10 12.72
CA GLY A 24 5.32 6.63 12.11
C GLY A 24 6.07 5.55 12.90
N ILE A 25 5.49 5.02 14.01
CA ILE A 25 6.19 3.99 14.79
C ILE A 25 6.26 2.65 14.06
N ALA A 26 5.27 2.31 13.23
CA ALA A 26 5.31 1.11 12.40
C ALA A 26 6.49 1.18 11.41
N HIS A 27 6.64 2.30 10.72
CA HIS A 27 7.74 2.55 9.79
C HIS A 27 9.11 2.57 10.50
N MET A 28 9.22 3.24 11.64
CA MET A 28 10.44 3.18 12.45
C MET A 28 10.75 1.76 12.94
N ALA A 29 9.73 0.96 13.26
CA ALA A 29 9.93 -0.43 13.65
C ALA A 29 10.51 -1.25 12.47
N GLU A 30 10.01 -1.05 11.25
CA GLU A 30 10.57 -1.67 10.04
C GLU A 30 12.06 -1.34 9.89
N HIS A 31 12.45 -0.04 9.88
CA HIS A 31 13.85 0.38 9.83
C HIS A 31 14.71 -0.35 10.86
N MET A 32 14.20 -0.47 12.09
CA MET A 32 14.96 -1.07 13.18
C MET A 32 15.09 -2.60 13.09
N LEU A 33 14.33 -3.30 12.22
CA LEU A 33 14.54 -4.74 11.96
C LEU A 33 15.87 -5.02 11.27
N PHE A 34 16.42 -4.04 10.54
CA PHE A 34 17.66 -4.13 9.80
C PHE A 34 18.89 -3.67 10.61
N GLN A 35 18.71 -3.06 11.79
CA GLN A 35 19.77 -2.36 12.49
C GLN A 35 20.52 -3.22 13.54
N GLY A 36 20.07 -4.44 13.76
CA GLY A 36 20.75 -5.39 14.63
C GLY A 36 19.81 -6.25 15.45
N THR A 37 20.26 -7.45 15.76
CA THR A 37 19.55 -8.47 16.51
C THR A 37 20.38 -8.92 17.72
N ARG A 38 19.86 -9.91 18.46
CA ARG A 38 20.64 -10.52 19.58
C ARG A 38 21.87 -11.29 19.10
N ARG A 39 21.90 -11.74 17.82
CA ARG A 39 22.97 -12.56 17.27
C ARG A 39 23.89 -11.80 16.33
N PHE A 40 23.36 -10.81 15.65
CA PHE A 40 24.05 -10.13 14.56
C PHE A 40 23.93 -8.62 14.72
N ASP A 41 25.03 -7.92 14.53
CA ASP A 41 25.02 -6.49 14.29
C ASP A 41 24.51 -6.17 12.86
N GLN A 42 24.29 -4.91 12.57
CA GLN A 42 23.80 -4.45 11.26
C GLN A 42 24.70 -4.90 10.10
N ALA A 43 26.01 -4.77 10.27
CA ALA A 43 26.96 -5.11 9.20
C ALA A 43 26.93 -6.61 8.87
N THR A 44 26.78 -7.45 9.90
CA THR A 44 26.65 -8.91 9.73
C THR A 44 25.31 -9.28 9.09
N LEU A 45 24.19 -8.61 9.48
CA LEU A 45 22.89 -8.83 8.82
C LEU A 45 22.96 -8.50 7.34
N ASN A 46 23.49 -7.33 6.98
CA ASN A 46 23.62 -6.90 5.59
C ASN A 46 24.54 -7.83 4.78
N ARG A 47 25.67 -8.25 5.35
CA ARG A 47 26.54 -9.20 4.69
C ARG A 47 25.86 -10.54 4.45
N ARG A 48 25.15 -11.11 5.43
CA ARG A 48 24.44 -12.37 5.27
C ARG A 48 23.31 -12.28 4.24
N ALA A 49 22.54 -11.18 4.25
CA ALA A 49 21.55 -10.95 3.21
C ALA A 49 22.20 -10.84 1.82
N GLY A 50 23.33 -10.13 1.72
CA GLY A 50 24.11 -10.01 0.47
C GLY A 50 24.71 -11.33 -0.01
N GLU A 51 25.14 -12.22 0.90
CA GLU A 51 25.65 -13.56 0.59
C GLU A 51 24.60 -14.46 -0.07
N LEU A 52 23.31 -14.21 0.16
CA LEU A 52 22.22 -14.92 -0.51
C LEU A 52 22.02 -14.46 -1.96
N GLY A 53 22.64 -13.34 -2.36
CA GLY A 53 22.72 -12.85 -3.74
C GLY A 53 21.40 -12.47 -4.40
N GLY A 54 20.35 -12.36 -3.62
CA GLY A 54 19.00 -12.08 -4.10
C GLY A 54 18.45 -10.74 -3.62
N GLU A 55 17.18 -10.50 -3.89
CA GLU A 55 16.47 -9.32 -3.45
C GLU A 55 16.04 -9.49 -1.98
N HIS A 56 16.27 -8.46 -1.18
CA HIS A 56 15.84 -8.39 0.23
C HIS A 56 15.41 -6.97 0.55
N ASP A 57 14.14 -6.80 0.90
CA ASP A 57 13.59 -5.49 1.23
C ASP A 57 12.41 -5.62 2.20
N ALA A 58 11.94 -4.48 2.69
CA ALA A 58 10.73 -4.36 3.48
C ALA A 58 9.95 -3.10 3.09
N ASP A 59 8.66 -3.09 3.41
CA ASP A 59 7.77 -1.97 3.17
C ASP A 59 6.73 -1.88 4.28
N THR A 60 6.38 -0.66 4.67
CA THR A 60 5.31 -0.38 5.62
C THR A 60 4.12 0.23 4.92
N GLY A 61 3.00 -0.49 4.93
CA GLY A 61 1.71 -0.01 4.48
C GLY A 61 0.85 0.58 5.60
N TYR A 62 -0.40 0.86 5.27
CA TYR A 62 -1.37 1.30 6.27
C TYR A 62 -1.72 0.19 7.29
N GLU A 63 -1.81 -1.06 6.87
CA GLU A 63 -2.26 -2.17 7.74
C GLU A 63 -1.19 -3.22 8.02
N ASP A 64 -0.10 -3.22 7.29
CA ASP A 64 0.94 -4.24 7.39
C ASP A 64 2.35 -3.69 7.27
N ILE A 65 3.30 -4.49 7.73
CA ILE A 65 4.72 -4.42 7.40
C ILE A 65 5.04 -5.70 6.65
N THR A 66 5.61 -5.58 5.47
CA THR A 66 6.06 -6.70 4.65
C THR A 66 7.58 -6.80 4.68
N LEU A 67 8.11 -8.01 4.75
CA LEU A 67 9.53 -8.31 4.52
C LEU A 67 9.61 -9.40 3.48
N HIS A 68 10.57 -9.35 2.59
CA HIS A 68 10.71 -10.38 1.59
C HIS A 68 12.16 -10.72 1.24
N PHE A 69 12.32 -11.92 0.68
CA PHE A 69 13.49 -12.36 -0.04
C PHE A 69 13.08 -13.01 -1.37
N GLU A 70 13.86 -12.81 -2.41
CA GLU A 70 13.89 -13.70 -3.57
C GLU A 70 15.30 -14.26 -3.72
N VAL A 71 15.47 -15.58 -3.56
CA VAL A 71 16.77 -16.25 -3.45
C VAL A 71 16.82 -17.52 -4.28
N PHE A 72 18.00 -18.11 -4.45
CA PHE A 72 18.11 -19.47 -4.97
C PHE A 72 17.45 -20.48 -4.06
N ASN A 73 16.95 -21.60 -4.63
CA ASN A 73 16.23 -22.62 -3.89
C ASN A 73 17.03 -23.20 -2.72
N ASP A 74 18.35 -23.30 -2.85
CA ASP A 74 19.24 -23.84 -1.83
C ASP A 74 19.39 -22.91 -0.62
N ASP A 75 19.11 -21.61 -0.78
CA ASP A 75 19.27 -20.58 0.24
C ASP A 75 17.99 -20.26 1.01
N VAL A 76 16.87 -20.92 0.67
CA VAL A 76 15.55 -20.64 1.28
C VAL A 76 15.53 -20.84 2.80
N GLU A 77 16.23 -21.87 3.32
CA GLU A 77 16.30 -22.11 4.78
C GLU A 77 17.00 -20.95 5.50
N GLU A 78 18.09 -20.41 4.93
CA GLU A 78 18.82 -19.27 5.52
C GLU A 78 18.01 -17.96 5.37
N ALA A 79 17.39 -17.71 4.23
CA ALA A 79 16.54 -16.53 4.04
C ALA A 79 15.37 -16.50 5.02
N VAL A 80 14.68 -17.62 5.24
CA VAL A 80 13.61 -17.74 6.23
C VAL A 80 14.17 -17.54 7.65
N ALA A 81 15.38 -18.04 7.94
CA ALA A 81 16.02 -17.85 9.25
C ALA A 81 16.38 -16.38 9.50
N LEU A 82 16.86 -15.64 8.48
CA LEU A 82 17.15 -14.21 8.60
C LEU A 82 15.88 -13.38 8.83
N LEU A 83 14.79 -13.65 8.11
CA LEU A 83 13.49 -12.99 8.35
C LEU A 83 13.01 -13.21 9.80
N ALA A 84 13.10 -14.45 10.28
CA ALA A 84 12.72 -14.75 11.65
C ALA A 84 13.62 -14.08 12.67
N GLU A 85 14.94 -14.01 12.42
CA GLU A 85 15.90 -13.32 13.28
C GLU A 85 15.60 -11.82 13.37
N GLN A 86 15.33 -11.16 12.25
CA GLN A 86 14.93 -9.75 12.19
C GLN A 86 13.63 -9.50 12.97
N CYS A 87 12.60 -10.30 12.73
CA CYS A 87 11.29 -10.10 13.33
C CYS A 87 11.25 -10.38 14.85
N PHE A 88 11.94 -11.43 15.33
CA PHE A 88 11.80 -11.90 16.71
C PHE A 88 12.98 -11.56 17.62
N ARG A 89 14.07 -11.08 17.05
CA ARG A 89 15.30 -10.86 17.82
C ARG A 89 15.93 -9.48 17.60
N SER A 90 15.23 -8.55 16.93
CA SER A 90 15.67 -7.16 16.85
C SER A 90 15.88 -6.57 18.26
N THR A 91 17.01 -5.91 18.46
CA THR A 91 17.38 -5.31 19.74
C THR A 91 17.12 -3.81 19.79
N VAL A 92 16.83 -3.19 18.67
CA VAL A 92 16.69 -1.74 18.52
C VAL A 92 17.89 -1.03 19.18
N PRO A 93 19.14 -1.15 18.64
CA PRO A 93 20.33 -0.58 19.28
C PRO A 93 20.22 0.95 19.39
N ALA A 94 20.68 1.53 20.50
CA ALA A 94 20.45 2.94 20.82
C ALA A 94 21.14 3.90 19.82
N ASP A 95 22.38 3.61 19.45
CA ASP A 95 23.17 4.35 18.48
C ASP A 95 22.54 4.31 17.09
N ARG A 96 22.02 3.15 16.69
CA ARG A 96 21.33 2.95 15.43
C ARG A 96 19.98 3.65 15.41
N PHE A 97 19.22 3.58 16.48
CA PHE A 97 17.94 4.28 16.59
C PHE A 97 18.09 5.78 16.37
N ALA A 98 19.07 6.41 17.03
CA ALA A 98 19.36 7.85 16.84
C ALA A 98 19.80 8.20 15.40
N LYS A 99 20.44 7.27 14.68
CA LYS A 99 20.79 7.42 13.28
C LYS A 99 19.55 7.30 12.40
N GLU A 100 18.73 6.27 12.60
CA GLU A 100 17.52 6.03 11.81
C GLU A 100 16.47 7.12 12.00
N GLN A 101 16.36 7.74 13.20
CA GLN A 101 15.51 8.93 13.37
C GLN A 101 15.87 10.05 12.39
N ARG A 102 17.16 10.25 12.10
CA ARG A 102 17.60 11.28 11.12
C ARG A 102 17.27 10.84 9.69
N VAL A 103 17.50 9.57 9.36
CA VAL A 103 17.16 9.01 8.05
C VAL A 103 15.68 9.16 7.75
N VAL A 104 14.79 8.76 8.68
CA VAL A 104 13.34 8.89 8.51
C VAL A 104 12.90 10.35 8.43
N ILE A 105 13.54 11.26 9.18
CA ILE A 105 13.25 12.70 9.06
C ILE A 105 13.63 13.23 7.68
N ASP A 106 14.75 12.80 7.12
CA ASP A 106 15.17 13.23 5.78
C ASP A 106 14.28 12.62 4.68
N GLU A 107 13.82 11.39 4.87
CA GLU A 107 12.81 10.77 4.02
C GLU A 107 11.48 11.54 4.05
N ILE A 108 10.97 11.92 5.24
CA ILE A 108 9.77 12.74 5.36
C ILE A 108 9.93 14.08 4.63
N ARG A 109 11.10 14.71 4.71
CA ARG A 109 11.39 15.96 3.97
C ARG A 109 11.31 15.74 2.47
N GLY A 110 11.99 14.69 1.95
CA GLY A 110 11.93 14.35 0.54
C GLY A 110 10.50 14.10 0.03
N ARG A 111 9.69 13.40 0.82
CA ARG A 111 8.26 13.21 0.50
C ARG A 111 7.45 14.50 0.50
N GLN A 112 7.76 15.44 1.41
CA GLN A 112 7.11 16.75 1.47
C GLN A 112 7.56 17.73 0.38
N GLU A 113 8.70 17.48 -0.26
CA GLU A 113 9.20 18.24 -1.41
C GLU A 113 8.58 17.76 -2.73
N ASP A 114 8.06 16.52 -2.76
CA ASP A 114 7.30 16.01 -3.89
C ASP A 114 5.83 16.46 -3.79
N PRO A 115 5.32 17.25 -4.75
CA PRO A 115 3.98 17.81 -4.65
C PRO A 115 2.87 16.74 -4.75
N GLY A 116 3.09 15.65 -5.49
CA GLY A 116 2.14 14.54 -5.59
C GLY A 116 2.00 13.81 -4.26
N ASN A 117 3.11 13.46 -3.62
CA ASN A 117 3.12 12.86 -2.28
C ASN A 117 2.51 13.80 -1.24
N TYR A 118 2.89 15.08 -1.26
CA TYR A 118 2.38 16.06 -0.33
C TYR A 118 0.85 16.20 -0.40
N VAL A 119 0.29 16.42 -1.59
CA VAL A 119 -1.16 16.57 -1.74
C VAL A 119 -1.92 15.29 -1.40
N HIS A 120 -1.35 14.13 -1.71
CA HIS A 120 -1.93 12.84 -1.37
C HIS A 120 -1.99 12.65 0.15
N GLU A 121 -0.90 12.86 0.87
CA GLU A 121 -0.86 12.77 2.34
C GLU A 121 -1.83 13.75 3.02
N GLN A 122 -1.92 14.99 2.51
CA GLN A 122 -2.89 15.96 3.01
C GLN A 122 -4.34 15.55 2.72
N ALA A 123 -4.62 15.05 1.52
CA ALA A 123 -5.95 14.54 1.17
C ALA A 123 -6.34 13.38 2.10
N TRP A 124 -5.42 12.46 2.34
CA TRP A 124 -5.62 11.30 3.20
C TRP A 124 -5.88 11.70 4.66
N ALA A 125 -5.07 12.63 5.19
CA ALA A 125 -5.22 13.17 6.54
C ALA A 125 -6.54 13.90 6.78
N HIS A 126 -7.09 14.57 5.77
CA HIS A 126 -8.40 15.21 5.87
C HIS A 126 -9.56 14.22 5.66
N PHE A 127 -9.37 13.22 4.81
CA PHE A 127 -10.42 12.26 4.46
C PHE A 127 -10.68 11.23 5.56
N PHE A 128 -9.67 10.86 6.35
CA PHE A 128 -9.81 9.91 7.44
C PHE A 128 -9.63 10.58 8.81
N ASP A 129 -10.65 10.50 9.65
CA ASP A 129 -10.62 10.95 11.05
C ASP A 129 -10.19 9.78 11.98
N SER A 130 -8.97 9.29 11.76
CA SER A 130 -8.41 8.16 12.51
C SER A 130 -6.90 8.02 12.25
N THR A 131 -6.26 7.03 12.87
CA THR A 131 -4.84 6.70 12.59
C THR A 131 -4.59 6.36 11.13
N LEU A 132 -5.60 5.93 10.37
CA LEU A 132 -5.48 5.72 8.92
C LEU A 132 -5.16 7.02 8.16
N GLY A 133 -5.55 8.18 8.69
CA GLY A 133 -5.20 9.49 8.12
C GLY A 133 -3.76 9.94 8.41
N HIS A 134 -3.01 9.25 9.26
CA HIS A 134 -1.62 9.60 9.53
C HIS A 134 -0.74 9.21 8.33
N PRO A 135 0.26 10.05 7.97
CA PRO A 135 1.30 9.63 7.03
C PRO A 135 2.01 8.37 7.54
N VAL A 136 2.30 7.42 6.65
CA VAL A 136 2.94 6.15 7.02
C VAL A 136 4.28 6.38 7.73
N CYS A 137 5.10 7.29 7.23
CA CYS A 137 6.39 7.64 7.86
C CYS A 137 6.22 8.52 9.12
N GLY A 138 4.99 8.91 9.47
CA GLY A 138 4.71 9.87 10.53
C GLY A 138 5.02 11.30 10.13
N THR A 139 5.34 12.13 11.13
CA THR A 139 5.73 13.52 10.96
C THR A 139 7.10 13.77 11.57
N ILE A 140 7.82 14.82 11.12
CA ILE A 140 9.11 15.22 11.73
C ILE A 140 8.96 15.37 13.25
N ALA A 141 7.85 15.95 13.71
CA ALA A 141 7.59 16.17 15.13
C ALA A 141 7.33 14.86 15.89
N SER A 142 6.59 13.90 15.31
CA SER A 142 6.33 12.61 15.95
C SER A 142 7.59 11.75 16.01
N VAL A 143 8.37 11.70 14.91
CA VAL A 143 9.64 10.95 14.85
C VAL A 143 10.66 11.51 15.84
N ARG A 144 10.80 12.83 15.98
CA ARG A 144 11.70 13.45 16.98
C ARG A 144 11.33 13.11 18.43
N ARG A 145 10.03 12.97 18.73
CA ARG A 145 9.56 12.60 20.08
C ARG A 145 9.53 11.09 20.34
N MET A 146 9.70 10.30 19.30
CA MET A 146 9.64 8.85 19.41
C MET A 146 10.80 8.33 20.28
N THR A 147 10.50 7.40 21.17
CA THR A 147 11.52 6.77 22.01
C THR A 147 11.82 5.35 21.54
N ARG A 148 13.03 4.91 21.78
CA ARG A 148 13.47 3.54 21.53
C ARG A 148 12.57 2.50 22.22
N GLU A 149 12.15 2.80 23.44
CA GLU A 149 11.29 1.94 24.27
C GLU A 149 9.89 1.80 23.64
N ALA A 150 9.36 2.87 23.05
CA ALA A 150 8.09 2.81 22.30
C ALA A 150 8.21 1.85 21.11
N VAL A 151 9.29 1.94 20.31
CA VAL A 151 9.52 1.05 19.17
C VAL A 151 9.69 -0.40 19.61
N ARG A 152 10.44 -0.65 20.68
CA ARG A 152 10.57 -2.01 21.26
C ARG A 152 9.23 -2.57 21.72
N SER A 153 8.40 -1.72 22.35
CA SER A 153 7.06 -2.12 22.81
C SER A 153 6.13 -2.40 21.63
N PHE A 154 6.22 -1.62 20.55
CA PHE A 154 5.49 -1.85 19.31
C PHE A 154 5.88 -3.20 18.70
N ILE A 155 7.17 -3.48 18.52
CA ILE A 155 7.67 -4.75 17.99
C ILE A 155 7.19 -5.90 18.89
N ALA A 156 7.36 -5.82 20.20
CA ALA A 156 6.95 -6.88 21.13
C ALA A 156 5.45 -7.17 21.08
N ARG A 157 4.62 -6.17 20.82
CA ARG A 157 3.16 -6.28 20.74
C ARG A 157 2.68 -6.88 19.42
N HIS A 158 3.30 -6.49 18.31
CA HIS A 158 2.78 -6.78 16.97
C HIS A 158 3.49 -7.94 16.28
N PHE A 159 4.80 -8.15 16.55
CA PHE A 159 5.58 -9.20 15.91
C PHE A 159 5.43 -10.53 16.66
N SER A 160 4.28 -11.14 16.49
CA SER A 160 3.95 -12.47 17.03
C SER A 160 3.50 -13.40 15.93
N ILE A 161 3.70 -14.71 16.10
CA ILE A 161 3.34 -15.72 15.09
C ILE A 161 1.85 -15.63 14.72
N ALA A 162 0.97 -15.35 15.68
CA ALA A 162 -0.47 -15.23 15.46
C ALA A 162 -0.84 -14.00 14.60
N ASN A 163 0.10 -13.07 14.41
CA ASN A 163 -0.09 -11.83 13.65
C ASN A 163 0.67 -11.83 12.32
N MET A 164 1.22 -12.96 11.90
CA MET A 164 2.07 -13.06 10.72
C MET A 164 1.53 -14.07 9.71
N VAL A 165 1.81 -13.80 8.45
CA VAL A 165 1.61 -14.72 7.34
C VAL A 165 2.92 -14.85 6.58
N VAL A 166 3.32 -16.08 6.27
CA VAL A 166 4.47 -16.36 5.40
C VAL A 166 3.98 -17.05 4.14
N ALA A 167 4.27 -16.50 2.98
CA ALA A 167 4.05 -17.13 1.69
C ALA A 167 5.40 -17.47 1.05
N VAL A 168 5.49 -18.66 0.48
CA VAL A 168 6.68 -19.14 -0.25
C VAL A 168 6.24 -19.57 -1.64
N VAL A 169 6.81 -18.96 -2.67
CA VAL A 169 6.49 -19.19 -4.08
C VAL A 169 7.75 -19.44 -4.88
N GLY A 170 7.93 -20.65 -5.39
CA GLY A 170 9.15 -20.95 -6.17
C GLY A 170 9.36 -22.42 -6.45
N GLY A 171 10.64 -22.78 -6.60
CA GLY A 171 11.05 -24.14 -6.97
C GLY A 171 11.17 -25.12 -5.82
N VAL A 172 11.08 -24.67 -4.55
CA VAL A 172 11.21 -25.57 -3.39
C VAL A 172 9.94 -26.38 -3.13
N SER A 173 10.11 -27.56 -2.55
CA SER A 173 8.98 -28.38 -2.13
C SER A 173 8.24 -27.77 -0.93
N LEU A 174 6.93 -28.04 -0.81
CA LEU A 174 6.15 -27.65 0.37
C LEU A 174 6.76 -28.21 1.67
N GLY A 175 7.35 -29.42 1.62
CA GLY A 175 8.05 -30.04 2.75
C GLY A 175 9.27 -29.21 3.19
N THR A 176 10.08 -28.74 2.26
CA THR A 176 11.24 -27.87 2.52
C THR A 176 10.80 -26.54 3.12
N ALA A 177 9.83 -25.83 2.49
CA ALA A 177 9.30 -24.57 3.00
C ALA A 177 8.75 -24.73 4.43
N ARG A 178 7.96 -25.76 4.70
CA ARG A 178 7.43 -26.03 6.05
C ARG A 178 8.53 -26.32 7.09
N ARG A 179 9.58 -27.07 6.72
CA ARG A 179 10.71 -27.32 7.61
C ARG A 179 11.46 -26.03 7.94
N ALA A 180 11.77 -25.22 6.92
CA ALA A 180 12.43 -23.93 7.09
C ALA A 180 11.66 -23.04 8.09
N CYS A 181 10.35 -22.86 7.86
CA CYS A 181 9.51 -22.06 8.76
C CYS A 181 9.47 -22.66 10.19
N ARG A 182 9.28 -23.98 10.34
CA ARG A 182 9.22 -24.60 11.68
C ARG A 182 10.52 -24.50 12.47
N ARG A 183 11.68 -24.47 11.80
CA ARG A 183 12.99 -24.29 12.44
C ARG A 183 13.25 -22.85 12.84
N ALA A 184 12.86 -21.91 11.99
CA ALA A 184 13.19 -20.50 12.16
C ALA A 184 12.24 -19.77 13.10
N PHE A 185 10.94 -20.02 13.00
CA PHE A 185 9.92 -19.32 13.79
C PHE A 185 9.69 -19.98 15.14
N PRO A 186 9.48 -19.19 16.22
CA PRO A 186 9.22 -19.75 17.54
C PRO A 186 7.91 -20.55 17.55
N SER A 187 7.92 -21.70 18.25
CA SER A 187 6.75 -22.59 18.33
C SER A 187 5.70 -22.15 19.37
N ARG A 188 6.01 -21.17 20.19
CA ARG A 188 5.17 -20.68 21.30
C ARG A 188 5.22 -19.14 21.37
N GLY A 189 4.17 -18.53 21.93
CA GLY A 189 4.08 -17.08 22.07
C GLY A 189 2.88 -16.52 21.29
N HIS A 190 1.66 -16.93 21.67
CA HIS A 190 0.44 -16.41 21.08
C HIS A 190 0.02 -15.14 21.82
N VAL A 191 0.60 -14.01 21.47
CA VAL A 191 -0.02 -12.71 21.79
C VAL A 191 -1.17 -12.54 20.81
N ARG A 192 -2.38 -12.30 21.35
CA ARG A 192 -3.54 -12.01 20.48
C ARG A 192 -3.24 -10.76 19.67
N PRO A 193 -3.37 -10.80 18.33
CA PRO A 193 -3.12 -9.63 17.51
C PRO A 193 -4.01 -8.47 17.93
N PRO A 194 -3.49 -7.24 18.02
CA PRO A 194 -4.32 -6.06 18.23
C PRO A 194 -5.33 -5.94 17.07
N ARG A 195 -6.52 -5.48 17.39
CA ARG A 195 -7.49 -5.13 16.35
C ARG A 195 -7.15 -3.73 15.82
N PRO A 196 -7.25 -3.50 14.50
CA PRO A 196 -7.09 -2.15 13.98
C PRO A 196 -8.16 -1.24 14.55
N PRO A 197 -7.86 0.04 14.79
CA PRO A 197 -8.89 1.04 15.07
C PRO A 197 -9.92 1.06 13.95
N ARG A 198 -11.18 1.33 14.27
CA ARG A 198 -12.23 1.45 13.24
C ARG A 198 -11.93 2.62 12.32
N THR A 199 -12.11 2.41 11.03
CA THR A 199 -12.04 3.50 10.04
C THR A 199 -13.19 4.47 10.25
N ARG A 200 -12.89 5.76 10.20
CA ARG A 200 -13.85 6.86 10.27
C ARG A 200 -13.51 7.83 9.15
N ASN A 201 -14.53 8.25 8.41
CA ASN A 201 -14.36 9.30 7.42
C ASN A 201 -14.36 10.65 8.14
N GLY A 202 -13.44 11.53 7.74
CA GLY A 202 -13.32 12.90 8.22
C GLY A 202 -14.06 13.88 7.30
N ALA A 203 -13.31 14.82 6.72
CA ALA A 203 -13.86 15.86 5.86
C ALA A 203 -14.39 15.31 4.52
N THR A 204 -15.40 16.01 4.01
CA THR A 204 -15.91 15.83 2.64
C THR A 204 -15.96 17.19 1.92
N GLY A 205 -16.16 17.18 0.62
CA GLY A 205 -16.23 18.39 -0.18
C GLY A 205 -14.90 18.84 -0.73
N LEU A 206 -14.52 20.11 -0.57
CA LEU A 206 -13.35 20.71 -1.19
C LEU A 206 -12.40 21.31 -0.15
N VAL A 207 -11.17 20.80 -0.13
CA VAL A 207 -10.03 21.37 0.63
C VAL A 207 -9.09 22.09 -0.34
N ARG A 208 -8.69 23.30 0.00
CA ARG A 208 -7.70 24.07 -0.75
C ARG A 208 -6.45 24.25 0.08
N LEU A 209 -5.33 23.84 -0.50
CA LEU A 209 -4.00 24.00 0.07
C LEU A 209 -3.21 25.02 -0.75
N ARG A 210 -2.26 25.70 -0.11
CA ARG A 210 -1.37 26.66 -0.77
C ARG A 210 0.08 26.37 -0.41
N ARG A 211 0.92 26.29 -1.44
CA ARG A 211 2.37 26.18 -1.30
C ARG A 211 3.04 26.86 -2.49
N ALA A 212 3.70 27.98 -2.24
CA ALA A 212 4.30 28.83 -3.29
C ALA A 212 5.48 28.19 -4.02
N ASP A 213 6.11 27.18 -3.42
CA ASP A 213 7.26 26.45 -3.94
C ASP A 213 6.89 25.41 -5.02
N PHE A 214 5.60 25.11 -5.23
CA PHE A 214 5.18 24.16 -6.23
C PHE A 214 4.72 24.86 -7.53
N PRO A 215 5.25 24.40 -8.70
CA PRO A 215 5.05 25.11 -9.97
C PRO A 215 3.69 24.86 -10.64
N GLN A 216 2.96 23.84 -10.20
CA GLN A 216 1.69 23.38 -10.79
C GLN A 216 0.57 23.32 -9.76
N ALA A 217 -0.65 23.21 -10.25
CA ALA A 217 -1.78 22.79 -9.44
C ALA A 217 -1.87 21.26 -9.42
N TYR A 218 -2.11 20.69 -8.23
CA TYR A 218 -2.27 19.25 -8.01
C TYR A 218 -3.61 18.97 -7.37
N LEU A 219 -4.33 18.01 -7.90
CA LEU A 219 -5.64 17.58 -7.42
C LEU A 219 -5.59 16.12 -6.99
N VAL A 220 -6.13 15.83 -5.80
CA VAL A 220 -6.44 14.47 -5.36
C VAL A 220 -7.91 14.41 -4.96
N ARG A 221 -8.64 13.50 -5.58
CA ARG A 221 -10.03 13.18 -5.24
C ARG A 221 -10.09 11.79 -4.61
N LEU A 222 -10.56 11.74 -3.37
CA LEU A 222 -10.79 10.51 -2.61
C LEU A 222 -12.30 10.26 -2.51
N THR A 223 -12.72 9.04 -2.78
CA THR A 223 -14.13 8.65 -2.69
C THR A 223 -14.24 7.33 -1.95
N ALA A 224 -14.96 7.33 -0.81
CA ALA A 224 -15.20 6.10 -0.06
C ALA A 224 -16.03 5.10 -0.88
N THR A 225 -15.77 3.82 -0.66
CA THR A 225 -16.57 2.74 -1.24
C THR A 225 -16.74 1.61 -0.20
N PRO A 226 -17.82 0.81 -0.29
CA PRO A 226 -17.93 -0.38 0.53
C PRO A 226 -16.72 -1.30 0.34
N PRO A 227 -16.10 -1.82 1.42
CA PRO A 227 -14.89 -2.63 1.33
C PRO A 227 -15.17 -4.09 0.96
N THR A 228 -16.34 -4.41 0.38
CA THR A 228 -16.60 -5.78 -0.05
C THR A 228 -15.75 -6.12 -1.29
N PRO A 229 -15.19 -7.33 -1.37
CA PRO A 229 -14.32 -7.69 -2.48
C PRO A 229 -14.95 -7.52 -3.87
N ARG A 230 -16.28 -7.72 -3.96
CA ARG A 230 -17.01 -7.57 -5.22
C ARG A 230 -17.21 -6.11 -5.61
N ASP A 231 -17.58 -5.25 -4.65
CA ASP A 231 -17.74 -3.83 -4.89
C ASP A 231 -16.42 -3.15 -5.25
N VAL A 232 -15.34 -3.50 -4.53
CA VAL A 232 -13.98 -3.03 -4.83
C VAL A 232 -13.54 -3.43 -6.24
N LEU A 233 -13.80 -4.68 -6.65
CA LEU A 233 -13.46 -5.14 -7.98
C LEU A 233 -14.30 -4.46 -9.07
N ALA A 234 -15.59 -4.26 -8.81
CA ALA A 234 -16.48 -3.53 -9.71
C ALA A 234 -16.05 -2.07 -9.86
N LEU A 235 -15.74 -1.41 -8.75
CA LEU A 235 -15.23 -0.04 -8.77
C LEU A 235 -13.85 0.06 -9.46
N SER A 236 -12.95 -0.91 -9.25
CA SER A 236 -11.67 -0.96 -9.95
C SER A 236 -11.85 -1.03 -11.46
N MET A 237 -12.86 -1.77 -11.94
CA MET A 237 -13.20 -1.77 -13.36
C MET A 237 -13.78 -0.43 -13.84
N ALA A 238 -14.61 0.24 -13.03
CA ALA A 238 -15.12 1.57 -13.38
C ALA A 238 -13.98 2.61 -13.44
N VAL A 239 -13.05 2.55 -12.49
CA VAL A 239 -11.86 3.41 -12.45
C VAL A 239 -10.96 3.18 -13.68
N GLU A 240 -10.88 1.96 -14.22
CA GLU A 240 -10.20 1.70 -15.51
C GLU A 240 -10.84 2.45 -16.68
N ILE A 241 -12.17 2.53 -16.69
CA ILE A 241 -12.89 3.20 -17.77
C ILE A 241 -12.81 4.72 -17.64
N VAL A 242 -12.93 5.21 -16.42
CA VAL A 242 -13.00 6.66 -16.18
C VAL A 242 -11.62 7.29 -16.02
N GLY A 243 -10.64 6.56 -15.50
CA GLY A 243 -9.39 7.05 -14.92
C GLY A 243 -8.30 7.51 -15.89
N ALA A 244 -7.11 6.92 -15.74
CA ALA A 244 -5.87 7.52 -16.22
C ALA A 244 -5.23 6.87 -17.46
N ASP A 245 -5.71 5.73 -17.88
CA ASP A 245 -5.16 5.09 -19.09
C ASP A 245 -5.48 5.92 -20.35
N PRO A 246 -4.66 5.84 -21.40
CA PRO A 246 -4.85 6.68 -22.61
C PRO A 246 -6.23 6.60 -23.26
N ASP A 247 -6.94 5.50 -23.11
CA ASP A 247 -8.31 5.30 -23.62
C ASP A 247 -9.41 5.57 -22.57
N ALA A 248 -9.04 6.02 -21.36
CA ALA A 248 -9.96 6.35 -20.30
C ALA A 248 -10.54 7.77 -20.47
N ARG A 249 -11.76 7.99 -19.96
CA ARG A 249 -12.52 9.22 -20.18
C ARG A 249 -11.82 10.48 -19.67
N LEU A 250 -11.22 10.42 -18.46
CA LEU A 250 -10.50 11.56 -17.88
C LEU A 250 -9.23 11.89 -18.68
N PHE A 251 -8.49 10.88 -19.11
CA PHE A 251 -7.30 11.09 -19.92
C PHE A 251 -7.64 11.75 -21.25
N GLN A 252 -8.66 11.23 -21.95
CA GLN A 252 -9.13 11.79 -23.21
C GLN A 252 -9.60 13.26 -23.06
N GLU A 253 -10.28 13.55 -21.95
CA GLU A 253 -10.80 14.88 -21.70
C GLU A 253 -9.72 15.87 -21.26
N ILE A 254 -8.89 15.51 -20.26
CA ILE A 254 -7.90 16.39 -19.65
C ILE A 254 -6.70 16.59 -20.59
N ARG A 255 -6.15 15.49 -21.13
CA ARG A 255 -4.93 15.54 -21.92
C ARG A 255 -5.20 15.79 -23.39
N GLU A 256 -6.01 14.94 -24.02
CA GLU A 256 -6.16 14.96 -25.48
C GLU A 256 -7.04 16.13 -25.94
N ARG A 257 -8.20 16.36 -25.29
CA ARG A 257 -9.12 17.40 -25.73
C ARG A 257 -8.78 18.80 -25.20
N LEU A 258 -8.39 18.91 -23.95
CA LEU A 258 -8.21 20.21 -23.29
C LEU A 258 -6.75 20.62 -23.12
N GLY A 259 -5.78 19.71 -23.23
CA GLY A 259 -4.37 19.99 -23.06
C GLY A 259 -4.01 20.55 -21.68
N LEU A 260 -4.80 20.22 -20.63
CA LEU A 260 -4.64 20.81 -19.28
C LEU A 260 -3.43 20.25 -18.55
N GLY A 261 -3.10 18.98 -18.75
CA GLY A 261 -1.99 18.31 -18.04
C GLY A 261 -1.78 16.90 -18.58
N TYR A 262 -0.70 16.27 -18.14
CA TYR A 262 -0.36 14.90 -18.55
C TYR A 262 -0.19 13.94 -17.37
N ASP A 263 0.04 14.46 -16.16
CA ASP A 263 0.16 13.65 -14.95
C ASP A 263 -1.24 13.37 -14.42
N LEU A 264 -1.69 12.15 -14.66
CA LEU A 264 -3.00 11.66 -14.27
C LEU A 264 -2.86 10.22 -13.78
N SER A 265 -3.41 9.93 -12.62
CA SER A 265 -3.49 8.56 -12.08
C SER A 265 -4.87 8.27 -11.50
N ALA A 266 -5.26 7.01 -11.53
CA ALA A 266 -6.49 6.57 -10.90
C ALA A 266 -6.35 5.13 -10.40
N SER A 267 -6.78 4.88 -9.17
CA SER A 267 -6.66 3.59 -8.52
C SER A 267 -7.79 3.35 -7.51
N VAL A 268 -7.87 2.14 -7.01
CA VAL A 268 -8.67 1.79 -5.84
C VAL A 268 -7.76 1.13 -4.83
N GLU A 269 -7.68 1.70 -3.64
CA GLU A 269 -7.00 1.13 -2.49
C GLU A 269 -7.99 0.58 -1.48
N GLN A 270 -7.58 -0.46 -0.77
CA GLN A 270 -8.43 -1.12 0.22
C GLN A 270 -7.61 -1.69 1.38
N GLY A 271 -8.21 -1.72 2.54
CA GLY A 271 -7.74 -2.44 3.72
C GLY A 271 -8.80 -3.41 4.24
N SER A 272 -8.75 -3.69 5.53
CA SER A 272 -9.61 -4.69 6.16
C SER A 272 -11.07 -4.23 6.34
N ASP A 273 -11.32 -2.92 6.52
CA ASP A 273 -12.66 -2.32 6.71
C ASP A 273 -12.85 -1.00 5.96
N TRP A 274 -12.00 -0.70 5.00
CA TRP A 274 -12.06 0.50 4.17
C TRP A 274 -11.69 0.21 2.71
N ALA A 275 -12.24 0.99 1.81
CA ALA A 275 -11.80 1.07 0.43
C ALA A 275 -12.05 2.49 -0.11
N VAL A 276 -11.16 2.97 -0.97
CA VAL A 276 -11.16 4.33 -1.51
C VAL A 276 -10.78 4.30 -2.98
N ALA A 277 -11.59 4.95 -3.82
CA ALA A 277 -11.17 5.31 -5.17
C ALA A 277 -10.38 6.62 -5.11
N ILE A 278 -9.25 6.65 -5.77
CA ILE A 278 -8.31 7.77 -5.83
C ILE A 278 -8.21 8.22 -7.27
N ILE A 279 -8.37 9.52 -7.53
CA ILE A 279 -8.05 10.15 -8.80
C ILE A 279 -7.09 11.29 -8.48
N SER A 280 -5.92 11.28 -9.11
CA SER A 280 -4.92 12.34 -8.99
C SER A 280 -4.65 12.94 -10.37
N ALA A 281 -4.50 14.25 -10.43
CA ALA A 281 -4.19 14.96 -11.66
C ALA A 281 -3.39 16.22 -11.38
N SER A 282 -2.55 16.64 -12.33
CA SER A 282 -1.88 17.93 -12.29
C SER A 282 -2.19 18.78 -13.53
N ALA A 283 -2.07 20.10 -13.37
CA ALA A 283 -2.24 21.06 -14.46
C ALA A 283 -1.38 22.30 -14.23
N ALA A 284 -1.33 23.21 -15.21
CA ALA A 284 -0.74 24.52 -15.00
C ALA A 284 -1.42 25.25 -13.82
N ARG A 285 -0.66 26.10 -13.13
CA ARG A 285 -1.08 26.78 -11.91
C ARG A 285 -2.43 27.47 -12.00
N ASP A 286 -2.67 28.16 -13.10
CA ASP A 286 -3.87 28.97 -13.32
C ASP A 286 -5.07 28.12 -13.81
N ASP A 287 -4.86 26.84 -14.11
CA ASP A 287 -5.88 25.90 -14.57
C ASP A 287 -6.51 25.06 -13.45
N ASP A 288 -6.18 25.34 -12.15
CA ASP A 288 -6.67 24.57 -10.98
C ASP A 288 -8.20 24.40 -10.98
N ARG A 289 -8.92 25.50 -11.22
CA ARG A 289 -10.39 25.51 -11.31
C ARG A 289 -10.89 24.68 -12.48
N ARG A 290 -10.30 24.86 -13.65
CA ARG A 290 -10.69 24.16 -14.88
C ARG A 290 -10.42 22.66 -14.78
N LEU A 291 -9.27 22.28 -14.20
CA LEU A 291 -8.93 20.88 -13.90
C LEU A 291 -10.00 20.24 -13.01
N ARG A 292 -10.30 20.88 -11.87
CA ARG A 292 -11.30 20.36 -10.91
C ARG A 292 -12.68 20.23 -11.55
N GLU A 293 -13.17 21.26 -12.21
CA GLU A 293 -14.47 21.24 -12.88
C GLU A 293 -14.53 20.16 -13.96
N THR A 294 -13.44 19.92 -14.69
CA THR A 294 -13.33 18.87 -15.69
C THR A 294 -13.40 17.49 -15.05
N VAL A 295 -12.62 17.24 -13.98
CA VAL A 295 -12.67 15.95 -13.24
C VAL A 295 -14.08 15.69 -12.73
N GLU A 296 -14.69 16.67 -12.05
CA GLU A 296 -16.03 16.54 -11.47
C GLU A 296 -17.10 16.29 -12.53
N ARG A 297 -17.04 16.98 -13.65
CA ARG A 297 -17.97 16.83 -14.77
C ARG A 297 -17.82 15.46 -15.42
N THR A 298 -16.61 15.06 -15.78
CA THR A 298 -16.35 13.77 -16.43
C THR A 298 -16.77 12.60 -15.55
N CYS A 299 -16.49 12.67 -14.23
CA CYS A 299 -16.95 11.67 -13.29
C CYS A 299 -18.49 11.59 -13.22
N ARG A 300 -19.20 12.73 -13.24
CA ARG A 300 -20.68 12.75 -13.24
C ARG A 300 -21.26 12.22 -14.56
N GLU A 301 -20.71 12.61 -15.68
CA GLU A 301 -21.14 12.13 -17.01
C GLU A 301 -20.99 10.61 -17.14
N ALA A 302 -19.98 10.03 -16.51
CA ALA A 302 -19.77 8.60 -16.46
C ALA A 302 -20.90 7.82 -15.73
N ALA A 303 -21.73 8.50 -14.92
CA ALA A 303 -22.91 7.89 -14.30
C ALA A 303 -24.00 7.48 -15.30
N ALA A 304 -24.00 8.05 -16.51
CA ALA A 304 -24.92 7.66 -17.58
C ALA A 304 -24.71 6.22 -18.06
N GLY A 305 -23.56 5.61 -17.75
CA GLY A 305 -23.23 4.23 -18.05
C GLY A 305 -21.96 4.07 -18.87
N PHE A 306 -21.61 2.82 -19.12
CA PHE A 306 -20.43 2.41 -19.87
C PHE A 306 -20.83 1.61 -21.11
N SER A 307 -20.15 1.85 -22.22
CA SER A 307 -20.35 1.05 -23.42
C SER A 307 -19.84 -0.39 -23.24
N ALA A 308 -20.41 -1.31 -24.01
CA ALA A 308 -19.96 -2.70 -24.02
C ALA A 308 -18.46 -2.82 -24.40
N GLU A 309 -17.96 -1.89 -25.19
CA GLU A 309 -16.56 -1.84 -25.58
C GLU A 309 -15.65 -1.39 -24.45
N GLU A 310 -15.99 -0.30 -23.73
CA GLU A 310 -15.25 0.16 -22.55
C GLU A 310 -15.19 -0.94 -21.48
N PHE A 311 -16.32 -1.58 -21.20
CA PHE A 311 -16.38 -2.68 -20.23
C PHE A 311 -15.49 -3.87 -20.65
N ARG A 312 -15.49 -4.23 -21.93
CA ARG A 312 -14.65 -5.32 -22.45
C ARG A 312 -13.16 -4.97 -22.36
N ARG A 313 -12.76 -3.73 -22.69
CA ARG A 313 -11.37 -3.24 -22.55
C ARG A 313 -10.92 -3.23 -21.10
N ALA A 314 -11.71 -2.65 -20.20
CA ALA A 314 -11.39 -2.62 -18.77
C ALA A 314 -11.22 -4.03 -18.19
N ARG A 315 -12.11 -4.97 -18.51
CA ARG A 315 -11.98 -6.36 -18.08
C ARG A 315 -10.69 -7.00 -18.59
N LYS A 316 -10.29 -6.72 -19.84
CA LYS A 316 -9.04 -7.24 -20.39
C LYS A 316 -7.82 -6.68 -19.67
N LYS A 317 -7.81 -5.40 -19.33
CA LYS A 317 -6.73 -4.73 -18.59
C LYS A 317 -6.60 -5.29 -17.17
N VAL A 318 -7.70 -5.42 -16.45
CA VAL A 318 -7.69 -6.02 -15.10
C VAL A 318 -7.21 -7.48 -15.15
N ARG A 319 -7.67 -8.27 -16.12
CA ARG A 319 -7.14 -9.64 -16.33
C ARG A 319 -5.64 -9.65 -16.61
N TYR A 320 -5.15 -8.72 -17.42
CA TYR A 320 -3.73 -8.62 -17.74
C TYR A 320 -2.89 -8.32 -16.49
N ARG A 321 -3.34 -7.40 -15.61
CA ARG A 321 -2.66 -7.14 -14.32
C ARG A 321 -2.57 -8.39 -13.45
N PHE A 322 -3.64 -9.16 -13.35
CA PHE A 322 -3.60 -10.44 -12.63
C PHE A 322 -2.67 -11.47 -13.28
N ALA A 323 -2.57 -11.50 -14.60
CA ALA A 323 -1.63 -12.37 -15.29
C ALA A 323 -0.19 -11.96 -15.03
N ARG A 324 0.14 -10.66 -15.14
CA ARG A 324 1.49 -10.14 -14.81
C ARG A 324 1.91 -10.46 -13.38
N LEU A 325 1.01 -10.22 -12.41
CA LEU A 325 1.26 -10.57 -11.02
C LEU A 325 1.52 -12.09 -10.85
N ALA A 326 0.92 -12.93 -11.69
CA ALA A 326 1.17 -14.36 -11.67
C ALA A 326 2.52 -14.76 -12.30
N ASP A 327 3.15 -13.91 -13.10
CA ASP A 327 4.45 -14.19 -13.73
C ASP A 327 5.64 -13.91 -12.80
N SER A 328 5.51 -13.00 -11.86
CA SER A 328 6.52 -12.71 -10.84
C SER A 328 6.34 -13.60 -9.62
N ARG A 329 7.41 -14.27 -9.17
CA ARG A 329 7.38 -15.07 -7.92
C ARG A 329 7.21 -14.17 -6.72
N LEU A 330 7.93 -13.06 -6.69
CA LEU A 330 7.88 -12.10 -5.59
C LEU A 330 6.50 -11.47 -5.47
N ASP A 331 5.94 -10.91 -6.57
CA ASP A 331 4.61 -10.31 -6.53
C ASP A 331 3.53 -11.31 -6.10
N ARG A 332 3.67 -12.58 -6.52
CA ARG A 332 2.76 -13.65 -6.06
C ARG A 332 2.90 -13.92 -4.58
N ALA A 333 4.13 -14.02 -4.07
CA ALA A 333 4.37 -14.28 -2.66
C ALA A 333 3.80 -13.13 -1.81
N LEU A 334 4.11 -11.88 -2.15
CA LEU A 334 3.58 -10.69 -1.51
C LEU A 334 2.04 -10.67 -1.58
N SER A 335 1.47 -10.86 -2.76
CA SER A 335 0.01 -10.86 -2.92
C SER A 335 -0.67 -11.97 -2.13
N HIS A 336 -0.10 -13.18 -2.06
CA HIS A 336 -0.68 -14.26 -1.26
C HIS A 336 -0.60 -13.94 0.24
N ALA A 337 0.53 -13.43 0.72
CA ALA A 337 0.72 -13.12 2.13
C ALA A 337 -0.19 -11.96 2.59
N THR A 338 -0.24 -10.87 1.83
CA THR A 338 -1.08 -9.70 2.15
C THR A 338 -2.57 -10.04 2.09
N ARG A 339 -3.00 -10.78 1.05
CA ARG A 339 -4.41 -11.19 0.94
C ARG A 339 -4.86 -12.07 2.10
N GLU A 340 -4.04 -13.03 2.51
CA GLU A 340 -4.30 -13.86 3.68
C GLU A 340 -4.29 -13.03 4.97
N ALA A 341 -3.32 -12.13 5.13
CA ALA A 341 -3.22 -11.25 6.30
C ALA A 341 -4.45 -10.32 6.44
N CYS A 342 -4.96 -9.80 5.32
CA CYS A 342 -6.12 -8.90 5.27
C CYS A 342 -7.46 -9.62 5.08
N ALA A 343 -7.52 -10.96 5.17
CA ALA A 343 -8.70 -11.78 4.93
C ALA A 343 -9.39 -11.50 3.57
N GLN A 344 -8.61 -11.16 2.56
CA GLN A 344 -9.09 -10.92 1.19
C GLN A 344 -9.21 -12.23 0.40
N PRO A 345 -10.07 -12.29 -0.62
CA PRO A 345 -10.17 -13.46 -1.50
C PRO A 345 -8.83 -13.78 -2.18
N SER A 346 -8.55 -15.06 -2.34
CA SER A 346 -7.36 -15.50 -3.10
C SER A 346 -7.37 -14.96 -4.53
N LEU A 347 -6.20 -14.90 -5.18
CA LEU A 347 -6.09 -14.48 -6.59
C LEU A 347 -7.04 -15.26 -7.50
N VAL A 348 -7.15 -16.58 -7.31
CA VAL A 348 -8.05 -17.44 -8.08
C VAL A 348 -9.51 -17.06 -7.85
N ALA A 349 -9.90 -16.82 -6.59
CA ALA A 349 -11.26 -16.39 -6.27
C ALA A 349 -11.57 -15.02 -6.89
N THR A 350 -10.61 -14.07 -6.84
CA THR A 350 -10.77 -12.74 -7.46
C THR A 350 -10.88 -12.84 -8.99
N GLN A 351 -10.09 -13.69 -9.64
CA GLN A 351 -10.21 -13.92 -11.09
C GLN A 351 -11.57 -14.54 -11.48
N ARG A 352 -12.09 -15.46 -10.70
CA ARG A 352 -13.45 -16.02 -10.90
C ARG A 352 -14.51 -14.94 -10.73
N MET A 353 -14.36 -14.11 -9.72
CA MET A 353 -15.26 -12.96 -9.48
C MET A 353 -15.25 -11.99 -10.65
N LEU A 354 -14.06 -11.63 -11.17
CA LEU A 354 -13.90 -10.79 -12.36
C LEU A 354 -14.59 -11.39 -13.60
N ALA A 355 -14.47 -12.69 -13.81
CA ALA A 355 -15.11 -13.38 -14.92
C ALA A 355 -16.64 -13.31 -14.86
N SER A 356 -17.21 -13.33 -13.66
CA SER A 356 -18.66 -13.29 -13.42
C SER A 356 -19.24 -11.88 -13.29
N LEU A 357 -18.40 -10.82 -13.26
CA LEU A 357 -18.85 -9.45 -13.06
C LEU A 357 -19.59 -8.94 -14.31
N ARG A 358 -20.75 -8.33 -14.12
CA ARG A 358 -21.59 -7.79 -15.19
C ARG A 358 -21.41 -6.26 -15.33
N ALA A 359 -21.65 -5.70 -16.51
CA ALA A 359 -21.56 -4.27 -16.75
C ALA A 359 -22.43 -3.46 -15.79
N ALA A 360 -23.68 -3.90 -15.56
CA ALA A 360 -24.60 -3.25 -14.63
C ALA A 360 -24.07 -3.14 -13.19
N GLU A 361 -23.23 -4.08 -12.73
CA GLU A 361 -22.61 -4.04 -11.41
C GLU A 361 -21.48 -3.01 -11.37
N VAL A 362 -20.72 -2.87 -12.45
CA VAL A 362 -19.66 -1.84 -12.58
C VAL A 362 -20.26 -0.45 -12.62
N GLU A 363 -21.34 -0.27 -13.36
CA GLU A 363 -22.10 0.99 -13.40
C GLU A 363 -22.73 1.33 -12.04
N ALA A 364 -23.31 0.33 -11.36
CA ALA A 364 -23.87 0.51 -10.03
C ALA A 364 -22.80 0.91 -9.01
N ALA A 365 -21.62 0.28 -9.05
CA ALA A 365 -20.49 0.63 -8.20
C ALA A 365 -20.01 2.07 -8.45
N TRP A 366 -19.94 2.50 -9.72
CA TRP A 366 -19.59 3.89 -10.04
C TRP A 366 -20.63 4.89 -9.53
N ARG A 367 -21.94 4.65 -9.76
CA ARG A 367 -23.01 5.50 -9.23
C ARG A 367 -23.00 5.55 -7.71
N ALA A 368 -22.76 4.43 -7.04
CA ALA A 368 -22.63 4.39 -5.59
C ALA A 368 -21.42 5.22 -5.11
N ALA A 369 -20.29 5.13 -5.78
CA ALA A 369 -19.11 5.95 -5.48
C ALA A 369 -19.38 7.45 -5.65
N LEU A 370 -20.15 7.87 -6.66
CA LEU A 370 -20.53 9.29 -6.83
C LEU A 370 -21.43 9.81 -5.71
N ALA A 371 -22.24 8.96 -5.09
CA ALA A 371 -23.11 9.29 -3.97
C ALA A 371 -22.39 9.16 -2.61
N ALA A 372 -21.22 8.55 -2.57
CA ALA A 372 -20.47 8.28 -1.34
C ALA A 372 -19.74 9.53 -0.82
N PRO A 373 -19.32 9.53 0.45
CA PRO A 373 -18.43 10.56 0.99
C PRO A 373 -17.21 10.76 0.10
N THR A 374 -17.02 12.00 -0.35
CA THR A 374 -15.96 12.37 -1.27
C THR A 374 -15.25 13.63 -0.81
N LEU A 375 -13.94 13.61 -0.86
CA LEU A 375 -13.07 14.77 -0.64
C LEU A 375 -12.30 15.06 -1.92
N THR A 376 -12.32 16.32 -2.37
CA THR A 376 -11.38 16.82 -3.38
C THR A 376 -10.41 17.77 -2.70
N THR A 377 -9.14 17.44 -2.72
CA THR A 377 -8.06 18.31 -2.25
C THR A 377 -7.36 18.90 -3.46
N ILE A 378 -7.22 20.21 -3.47
CA ILE A 378 -6.48 20.91 -4.52
C ILE A 378 -5.36 21.74 -3.89
N LEU A 379 -4.16 21.49 -4.36
CA LEU A 379 -2.96 22.22 -3.97
C LEU A 379 -2.60 23.17 -5.11
N ARG A 380 -2.39 24.44 -4.75
CA ARG A 380 -1.84 25.45 -5.66
C ARG A 380 -0.80 26.30 -4.93
N SER A 381 0.02 26.92 -5.66
CA SER A 381 0.98 27.90 -5.13
C SER A 381 0.34 29.24 -4.83
#